data_111bb27fbb192e5ccb85b20dab93309a
#
_entry.id   111bb27fbb192e5ccb85b20dab93309a
#
_cell.length_a   1.000
_cell.length_b   1.000
_cell.length_c   1.000
_cell.angle_alpha   90.00
_cell.angle_beta   90.00
_cell.angle_gamma   90.00
#
_symmetry.space_group_name_H-M   'P 1'
#
loop_
_entity.id
_entity.type
_entity.pdbx_description
1 polymer ?
#
loop_
_entity_poly.entity_id
_entity_poly.type
_entity_poly.pdbx_seq_one_letter_code
_entity_poly.pdbx_strand_id
1 'polypeptide(L)'
;MRPRADIRQPEAQAALAENVDFYSRALQPLRKPSYHASLVDLCGRPFSGEARYFMRVGSYYVGLIDHTPHAVDPTGRGVLFVQDGKLWRTREDMLRYNVCPVLVGVERPDKALTATVLAGAGCKVWWPPHECAPTDCEDKDADPGHITAYRYTFVNDCNEEGPPSEPSDPVDVKNGDAVAVTRHDTNADEYGKATRWRLYRSVVTTEAKVAWLFVDEIPIAETAYIDRKCPLELGEALATERADPPPCGLEGVALTRNMQVAVWGGMDFWISRCDSVALYPQKMHTRLPDPIMFMAGYTTIAEQDTHFEISAVTTRFPYAIEVEDDMPHAREIPLPMPALSRTAYGLYQGGVVYASTEGVVHLVQGQAQYLTANYLTVREWAAYSPEHTRYAQWGERLLVFGFKGHERRGILFGFGLKTDVREGDMTEVTLSVKDMWSDVNTVQLLIGNDVYLWQGSSEPMLMRWRSFDAVQTGWAFPTTIKVEGDLPRRDRGLMQAQAMFNDWRKLNPTAEPDTFFDSHCHLRRYASALLQPLTGARITVFIDGKPLFTRPLYRQDPMRLPRKRNGITWAFEVQSYDKITEIHMQTATYDMVQDGGHA
;
A
#
# COMPACT_ATOMS: atom_id res chain seq x y z
N MET A 1 4.51 -17.72 -17.17
CA MET A 1 3.34 -18.60 -17.24
C MET A 1 3.79 -19.99 -16.91
N ARG A 2 3.22 -20.59 -15.87
CA ARG A 2 3.45 -21.98 -15.55
C ARG A 2 2.17 -22.75 -15.67
N PRO A 3 2.20 -23.92 -16.30
CA PRO A 3 1.01 -24.72 -16.40
C PRO A 3 0.73 -25.43 -15.10
N ARG A 4 -0.53 -25.54 -14.80
CA ARG A 4 -1.00 -26.73 -14.11
C ARG A 4 -0.65 -27.96 -14.94
N ALA A 5 -0.32 -29.04 -14.27
CA ALA A 5 -0.05 -30.34 -14.87
C ALA A 5 -1.25 -30.96 -15.62
N ASP A 6 -2.22 -30.18 -16.02
CA ASP A 6 -3.35 -30.67 -16.81
C ASP A 6 -3.01 -30.57 -18.30
N ILE A 7 -2.55 -31.68 -18.80
CA ILE A 7 -1.95 -31.93 -20.11
C ILE A 7 -2.93 -31.68 -21.30
N ARG A 8 -4.12 -31.15 -21.07
CA ARG A 8 -5.17 -31.11 -22.09
C ARG A 8 -5.09 -30.00 -23.12
N GLN A 9 -4.22 -29.01 -22.92
CA GLN A 9 -3.94 -27.98 -23.94
C GLN A 9 -2.48 -27.52 -23.89
N PRO A 10 -1.53 -28.28 -24.50
CA PRO A 10 -0.13 -27.86 -24.56
C PRO A 10 0.10 -26.55 -25.32
N GLU A 11 -0.87 -26.11 -26.10
CA GLU A 11 -0.75 -24.96 -27.01
C GLU A 11 -0.83 -23.59 -26.31
N ALA A 12 -1.43 -23.53 -25.11
CA ALA A 12 -1.60 -22.29 -24.35
C ALA A 12 -0.54 -22.04 -23.27
N GLN A 13 0.45 -22.94 -23.14
CA GLN A 13 1.39 -22.93 -22.03
C GLN A 13 2.77 -22.42 -22.43
N ALA A 14 3.43 -21.67 -21.56
CA ALA A 14 4.78 -21.18 -21.76
C ALA A 14 5.74 -21.67 -20.69
N ALA A 15 6.92 -22.14 -21.09
CA ALA A 15 8.01 -22.48 -20.18
C ALA A 15 8.70 -21.23 -19.63
N LEU A 16 8.60 -20.12 -20.35
CA LEU A 16 9.13 -18.80 -19.98
C LEU A 16 8.22 -17.72 -20.54
N ALA A 17 7.89 -16.74 -19.70
CA ALA A 17 7.27 -15.50 -20.14
C ALA A 17 7.89 -14.33 -19.35
N GLU A 18 8.53 -13.41 -20.06
CA GLU A 18 9.12 -12.20 -19.52
C GLU A 18 8.53 -10.98 -20.23
N ASN A 19 8.04 -10.02 -19.48
CA ASN A 19 7.45 -8.77 -19.97
C ASN A 19 6.31 -8.97 -20.98
N VAL A 20 5.52 -10.02 -20.86
CA VAL A 20 4.40 -10.35 -21.73
C VAL A 20 3.09 -10.03 -21.04
N ASP A 21 2.22 -9.31 -21.75
CA ASP A 21 0.82 -9.13 -21.36
C ASP A 21 -0.06 -10.11 -22.14
N PHE A 22 -0.73 -11.01 -21.44
CA PHE A 22 -1.61 -12.04 -22.02
C PHE A 22 -3.09 -11.61 -22.09
N TYR A 23 -3.44 -10.41 -21.61
CA TYR A 23 -4.85 -9.99 -21.48
C TYR A 23 -5.62 -10.02 -22.80
N SER A 24 -4.97 -9.74 -23.90
CA SER A 24 -5.58 -9.69 -25.25
C SER A 24 -5.60 -11.03 -25.99
N ARG A 25 -5.30 -12.16 -25.33
CA ARG A 25 -5.06 -13.48 -25.97
C ARG A 25 -3.95 -13.49 -27.02
N ALA A 26 -3.12 -12.47 -27.02
CA ALA A 26 -1.95 -12.33 -27.87
C ALA A 26 -0.72 -12.13 -26.99
N LEU A 27 0.48 -12.39 -27.52
CA LEU A 27 1.71 -12.02 -26.83
C LEU A 27 1.94 -10.52 -27.08
N GLN A 28 1.59 -9.71 -26.10
CA GLN A 28 1.78 -8.26 -26.18
C GLN A 28 2.90 -7.85 -25.21
N PRO A 29 3.88 -7.04 -25.64
CA PRO A 29 4.90 -6.56 -24.75
C PRO A 29 4.31 -5.60 -23.71
N LEU A 30 4.71 -5.72 -22.45
CA LEU A 30 4.47 -4.71 -21.43
C LEU A 30 5.16 -3.41 -21.86
N ARG A 31 4.61 -2.27 -21.43
CA ARG A 31 5.21 -0.96 -21.69
C ARG A 31 6.18 -0.57 -20.58
N LYS A 32 7.16 0.25 -20.92
CA LYS A 32 8.08 0.81 -19.93
C LYS A 32 7.34 1.73 -18.96
N PRO A 33 7.79 1.82 -17.70
CA PRO A 33 7.31 2.85 -16.80
C PRO A 33 7.76 4.24 -17.30
N SER A 34 6.96 5.27 -17.02
CA SER A 34 7.31 6.66 -17.29
C SER A 34 7.69 7.38 -16.00
N TYR A 35 8.69 8.25 -16.07
CA TYR A 35 9.02 9.15 -14.96
C TYR A 35 7.80 9.96 -14.53
N HIS A 36 7.58 10.09 -13.23
CA HIS A 36 6.45 10.78 -12.66
C HIS A 36 6.86 11.92 -11.72
N ALA A 37 7.70 11.63 -10.72
CA ALA A 37 8.11 12.61 -9.73
C ALA A 37 9.44 12.23 -9.05
N SER A 38 10.14 13.24 -8.55
CA SER A 38 11.26 13.07 -7.62
C SER A 38 10.77 13.03 -6.19
N LEU A 39 11.59 12.43 -5.30
CA LEU A 39 11.28 12.31 -3.89
C LEU A 39 11.63 13.58 -3.10
N VAL A 40 10.86 13.82 -2.04
CA VAL A 40 11.15 14.78 -0.98
C VAL A 40 11.41 14.06 0.34
N ASP A 41 12.02 14.75 1.31
CA ASP A 41 12.11 14.26 2.69
C ASP A 41 10.82 14.50 3.48
N LEU A 42 10.78 14.07 4.73
CA LEU A 42 9.62 14.24 5.62
C LEU A 42 9.27 15.73 5.90
N CYS A 43 10.15 16.64 5.61
CA CYS A 43 9.93 18.09 5.76
C CYS A 43 9.73 18.81 4.40
N GLY A 44 9.52 18.07 3.30
CA GLY A 44 9.24 18.64 1.97
C GLY A 44 10.45 19.12 1.18
N ARG A 45 11.68 18.90 1.67
CA ARG A 45 12.92 19.27 0.97
C ARG A 45 13.30 18.15 -0.01
N PRO A 46 14.12 18.43 -1.06
CA PRO A 46 14.63 17.38 -1.93
C PRO A 46 15.30 16.24 -1.14
N PHE A 47 14.89 15.02 -1.43
CA PHE A 47 15.41 13.85 -0.72
C PHE A 47 16.89 13.64 -1.02
N SER A 48 17.69 13.49 0.02
CA SER A 48 19.13 13.21 -0.07
C SER A 48 19.42 11.83 0.54
N GLY A 49 19.93 10.92 -0.26
CA GLY A 49 20.25 9.57 0.18
C GLY A 49 19.73 8.51 -0.77
N GLU A 50 19.82 7.24 -0.37
CA GLU A 50 19.26 6.12 -1.15
C GLU A 50 17.91 5.70 -0.58
N ALA A 51 16.83 6.03 -1.29
CA ALA A 51 15.50 5.60 -0.92
C ALA A 51 15.33 4.09 -1.13
N ARG A 52 14.75 3.42 -0.14
CA ARG A 52 14.33 2.02 -0.22
C ARG A 52 12.82 1.86 -0.25
N TYR A 53 12.11 2.85 0.31
CA TYR A 53 10.67 2.91 0.40
C TYR A 53 10.20 4.32 0.08
N PHE A 54 8.91 4.48 -0.16
CA PHE A 54 8.29 5.79 -0.26
C PHE A 54 6.85 5.76 0.25
N MET A 55 6.35 6.93 0.63
CA MET A 55 4.94 7.14 0.93
C MET A 55 4.40 8.33 0.15
N ARG A 56 3.13 8.27 -0.24
CA ARG A 56 2.44 9.36 -0.93
C ARG A 56 1.70 10.24 0.07
N VAL A 57 1.91 11.55 0.00
CA VAL A 57 1.25 12.57 0.82
C VAL A 57 0.66 13.62 -0.12
N GLY A 58 -0.60 13.48 -0.48
CA GLY A 58 -1.24 14.31 -1.50
C GLY A 58 -0.53 14.20 -2.85
N SER A 59 0.04 15.29 -3.34
CA SER A 59 0.83 15.35 -4.58
C SER A 59 2.31 15.05 -4.39
N TYR A 60 2.80 14.91 -3.16
CA TYR A 60 4.21 14.66 -2.84
C TYR A 60 4.51 13.19 -2.64
N TYR A 61 5.74 12.79 -2.95
CA TYR A 61 6.30 11.47 -2.70
C TYR A 61 7.48 11.59 -1.74
N VAL A 62 7.30 11.08 -0.54
CA VAL A 62 8.30 11.16 0.53
C VAL A 62 9.17 9.91 0.47
N GLY A 63 10.48 10.11 0.26
CA GLY A 63 11.48 9.04 0.26
C GLY A 63 11.84 8.61 1.68
N LEU A 64 12.01 7.31 1.87
CA LEU A 64 12.31 6.69 3.16
C LEU A 64 13.48 5.73 3.00
N ILE A 65 14.40 5.73 3.97
CA ILE A 65 15.53 4.80 4.03
C ILE A 65 15.08 3.48 4.67
N ASP A 66 14.32 3.57 5.76
CA ASP A 66 13.78 2.42 6.48
C ASP A 66 12.28 2.31 6.27
N HIS A 67 11.77 1.09 6.46
CA HIS A 67 10.33 0.87 6.38
C HIS A 67 9.61 1.63 7.49
N THR A 68 8.77 2.56 7.08
CA THR A 68 7.94 3.35 7.98
C THR A 68 6.48 2.96 7.74
N PRO A 69 5.85 2.19 8.64
CA PRO A 69 4.43 1.86 8.54
C PRO A 69 3.59 3.14 8.50
N HIS A 70 2.71 3.24 7.52
CA HIS A 70 1.90 4.43 7.32
C HIS A 70 0.49 4.11 6.83
N ALA A 71 -0.43 5.00 7.11
CA ALA A 71 -1.82 4.94 6.66
C ALA A 71 -2.31 6.35 6.29
N VAL A 72 -3.27 6.43 5.39
CA VAL A 72 -3.92 7.71 5.07
C VAL A 72 -4.63 8.24 6.32
N ASP A 73 -4.51 9.53 6.60
CA ASP A 73 -5.29 10.16 7.68
C ASP A 73 -6.78 10.15 7.29
N PRO A 74 -7.66 9.53 8.09
CA PRO A 74 -9.09 9.44 7.79
C PRO A 74 -9.78 10.80 7.67
N THR A 75 -9.19 11.87 8.21
CA THR A 75 -9.66 13.23 8.00
C THR A 75 -9.37 13.77 6.60
N GLY A 76 -8.69 12.97 5.75
CA GLY A 76 -8.31 13.34 4.37
C GLY A 76 -7.21 14.40 4.28
N ARG A 77 -6.58 14.75 5.41
CA ARG A 77 -5.63 15.87 5.47
C ARG A 77 -4.17 15.47 5.38
N GLY A 78 -3.84 14.18 5.28
CA GLY A 78 -2.45 13.75 5.24
C GLY A 78 -2.24 12.27 5.41
N VAL A 79 -1.10 11.93 6.00
CA VAL A 79 -0.67 10.56 6.29
C VAL A 79 -0.23 10.46 7.74
N LEU A 80 -0.67 9.40 8.39
CA LEU A 80 -0.21 8.96 9.70
C LEU A 80 0.90 7.94 9.51
N PHE A 81 1.94 8.01 10.30
CA PHE A 81 3.03 7.04 10.25
C PHE A 81 3.66 6.81 11.61
N VAL A 82 4.29 5.64 11.77
CA VAL A 82 4.99 5.28 13.00
C VAL A 82 6.49 5.44 12.80
N GLN A 83 7.10 6.24 13.66
CA GLN A 83 8.55 6.41 13.75
C GLN A 83 8.97 6.48 15.20
N ASP A 84 10.07 5.80 15.56
CA ASP A 84 10.61 5.74 16.93
C ASP A 84 9.57 5.32 18.00
N GLY A 85 8.68 4.40 17.62
CA GLY A 85 7.63 3.89 18.50
C GLY A 85 6.50 4.86 18.79
N LYS A 86 6.39 5.97 18.06
CA LYS A 86 5.38 7.01 18.23
C LYS A 86 4.59 7.24 16.95
N LEU A 87 3.35 7.74 17.10
CA LEU A 87 2.49 8.07 15.96
C LEU A 87 2.70 9.52 15.54
N TRP A 88 3.03 9.72 14.27
CA TRP A 88 3.28 11.02 13.64
C TRP A 88 2.26 11.30 12.57
N ARG A 89 2.07 12.57 12.27
CA ARG A 89 1.26 13.06 11.14
C ARG A 89 2.08 14.00 10.27
N THR A 90 1.96 13.83 8.95
CA THR A 90 2.39 14.81 7.96
C THR A 90 1.24 15.12 7.00
N ARG A 91 1.24 16.32 6.42
CA ARG A 91 0.20 16.80 5.49
C ARG A 91 0.83 17.44 4.29
N GLU A 92 0.08 17.54 3.19
CA GLU A 92 0.56 18.15 1.96
C GLU A 92 0.95 19.63 2.13
N ASP A 93 0.19 20.39 2.91
CA ASP A 93 0.51 21.78 3.23
C ASP A 93 1.79 21.92 4.05
N MET A 94 2.05 20.99 4.99
CA MET A 94 3.29 20.97 5.75
C MET A 94 4.49 20.75 4.85
N LEU A 95 4.43 19.80 3.92
CA LEU A 95 5.50 19.54 2.95
C LEU A 95 5.72 20.73 2.02
N ARG A 96 4.64 21.39 1.59
CA ARG A 96 4.71 22.60 0.74
C ARG A 96 5.47 23.75 1.40
N TYR A 97 5.29 23.92 2.70
CA TYR A 97 5.92 25.00 3.47
C TYR A 97 7.17 24.58 4.23
N ASN A 98 7.71 23.39 3.95
CA ASN A 98 8.88 22.79 4.61
C ASN A 98 8.71 22.67 6.14
N VAL A 99 7.51 22.35 6.59
CA VAL A 99 7.19 22.08 7.99
C VAL A 99 7.34 20.58 8.25
N CYS A 100 8.07 20.24 9.30
CA CYS A 100 8.30 18.85 9.67
C CYS A 100 7.04 18.22 10.30
N PRO A 101 6.94 16.87 10.31
CA PRO A 101 5.83 16.15 10.91
C PRO A 101 5.60 16.51 12.38
N VAL A 102 4.37 16.34 12.84
CA VAL A 102 3.96 16.55 14.23
C VAL A 102 3.52 15.25 14.88
N LEU A 103 3.76 15.12 16.17
CA LEU A 103 3.25 14.01 16.96
C LEU A 103 1.72 14.09 17.08
N VAL A 104 1.07 12.94 17.01
CA VAL A 104 -0.38 12.80 17.18
C VAL A 104 -0.71 12.60 18.65
N GLY A 105 -1.78 13.26 19.09
CA GLY A 105 -2.27 13.17 20.47
C GLY A 105 -1.64 14.20 21.40
N VAL A 106 -2.19 14.25 22.59
CA VAL A 106 -1.78 15.14 23.67
C VAL A 106 -1.81 14.34 24.96
N GLU A 107 -0.81 14.53 25.79
CA GLU A 107 -0.69 13.81 27.05
C GLU A 107 -1.78 14.16 28.06
N ARG A 108 -1.96 13.26 29.02
CA ARG A 108 -2.77 13.52 30.21
C ARG A 108 -2.01 14.48 31.14
N PRO A 109 -2.66 15.51 31.70
CA PRO A 109 -2.05 16.32 32.76
C PRO A 109 -1.70 15.48 33.99
N ASP A 110 -0.48 15.64 34.51
CA ASP A 110 0.03 14.86 35.64
C ASP A 110 -0.57 15.29 37.00
N LYS A 111 -1.00 16.55 37.11
CA LYS A 111 -1.46 17.14 38.37
C LYS A 111 -2.86 17.67 38.26
N ALA A 112 -3.61 17.51 39.35
CA ALA A 112 -4.90 18.16 39.51
C ALA A 112 -4.76 19.68 39.61
N LEU A 113 -5.84 20.40 39.30
CA LEU A 113 -5.93 21.84 39.55
C LEU A 113 -6.04 22.13 41.04
N THR A 114 -5.51 23.28 41.48
CA THR A 114 -5.90 23.86 42.77
C THR A 114 -7.10 24.76 42.53
N ALA A 115 -8.18 24.54 43.25
CA ALA A 115 -9.39 25.36 43.20
C ALA A 115 -9.58 26.11 44.54
N THR A 116 -9.88 27.42 44.45
CA THR A 116 -10.07 28.26 45.65
C THR A 116 -11.28 29.16 45.44
N VAL A 117 -12.18 29.19 46.39
CA VAL A 117 -13.38 30.04 46.35
C VAL A 117 -13.01 31.50 46.61
N LEU A 118 -13.51 32.40 45.79
CA LEU A 118 -13.41 33.84 45.89
C LEU A 118 -14.80 34.38 46.24
N ALA A 119 -15.05 34.64 47.53
CA ALA A 119 -16.34 35.09 48.02
C ALA A 119 -16.76 36.44 47.40
N GLY A 120 -17.99 36.52 46.92
CA GLY A 120 -18.58 37.72 46.35
C GLY A 120 -17.99 38.23 45.02
N ALA A 121 -17.11 37.46 44.40
CA ALA A 121 -16.40 37.85 43.18
C ALA A 121 -16.99 37.26 41.86
N GLY A 122 -18.10 36.51 41.97
CA GLY A 122 -18.63 35.69 40.90
C GLY A 122 -19.98 36.13 40.30
N CYS A 123 -20.66 35.17 39.72
CA CYS A 123 -22.00 35.30 39.18
C CYS A 123 -23.05 35.34 40.29
N LYS A 124 -24.18 36.01 40.06
CA LYS A 124 -25.25 36.14 41.06
C LYS A 124 -25.97 34.85 41.33
N VAL A 125 -25.92 33.86 40.45
CA VAL A 125 -26.64 32.59 40.57
C VAL A 125 -25.77 31.44 40.05
N TRP A 126 -25.19 30.62 40.96
CA TRP A 126 -24.46 29.39 40.59
C TRP A 126 -25.40 28.25 40.28
N TRP A 127 -26.59 28.25 40.87
CA TRP A 127 -27.61 27.26 40.65
C TRP A 127 -28.95 27.90 40.32
N PRO A 128 -29.70 27.41 39.31
CA PRO A 128 -31.02 27.96 39.02
C PRO A 128 -31.91 27.81 40.26
N PRO A 129 -32.69 28.84 40.62
CA PRO A 129 -33.65 28.73 41.71
C PRO A 129 -34.58 27.57 41.43
N HIS A 130 -34.78 26.66 42.35
CA HIS A 130 -35.78 25.60 42.24
C HIS A 130 -37.14 26.26 42.03
N GLU A 131 -37.86 25.83 41.00
CA GLU A 131 -39.22 26.30 40.71
C GLU A 131 -40.24 25.98 41.79
N CYS A 132 -39.85 25.18 42.77
CA CYS A 132 -40.62 24.84 43.96
C CYS A 132 -39.90 25.35 45.22
N ALA A 133 -39.99 26.64 45.47
CA ALA A 133 -39.82 27.10 46.83
C ALA A 133 -41.07 26.67 47.64
N PRO A 134 -40.97 25.75 48.61
CA PRO A 134 -42.06 25.53 49.52
C PRO A 134 -42.30 26.85 50.25
N THR A 135 -43.55 27.26 50.32
CA THR A 135 -43.98 28.50 50.99
C THR A 135 -43.67 28.55 52.47
N ASP A 136 -43.03 27.52 53.03
CA ASP A 136 -42.83 27.33 54.46
C ASP A 136 -41.35 27.23 54.88
N CYS A 137 -40.37 27.62 54.08
CA CYS A 137 -38.99 27.70 54.52
C CYS A 137 -38.74 29.01 55.23
N GLU A 138 -38.59 28.93 56.57
CA GLU A 138 -38.30 30.07 57.45
C GLU A 138 -36.92 30.72 57.22
N ASP A 139 -36.02 30.10 56.48
CA ASP A 139 -34.73 30.64 56.05
C ASP A 139 -34.63 30.80 54.50
N LYS A 140 -35.24 31.85 54.01
CA LYS A 140 -35.14 32.23 52.55
C LYS A 140 -33.75 32.68 52.09
N ASP A 141 -32.79 32.82 53.00
CA ASP A 141 -31.45 33.35 52.79
C ASP A 141 -30.33 32.31 52.93
N ALA A 142 -30.65 31.08 53.30
CA ALA A 142 -29.65 30.02 53.42
C ALA A 142 -29.42 29.37 52.05
N ASP A 143 -28.43 29.89 51.29
CA ASP A 143 -27.86 29.16 50.17
C ASP A 143 -27.14 27.92 50.71
N PRO A 144 -27.63 26.71 50.41
CA PRO A 144 -27.02 25.47 50.95
C PRO A 144 -25.60 25.22 50.51
N GLY A 145 -25.09 26.09 49.63
CA GLY A 145 -23.81 25.84 48.95
C GLY A 145 -23.90 24.74 47.92
N HIS A 146 -22.96 24.71 47.01
CA HIS A 146 -22.87 23.75 45.97
C HIS A 146 -21.46 23.18 45.85
N ILE A 147 -21.34 21.85 46.01
CA ILE A 147 -20.04 21.17 45.89
C ILE A 147 -19.70 20.96 44.41
N THR A 148 -18.57 21.50 43.98
CA THR A 148 -18.06 21.34 42.63
C THR A 148 -16.56 21.05 42.63
N ALA A 149 -16.10 20.38 41.61
CA ALA A 149 -14.68 20.12 41.35
C ALA A 149 -14.33 20.44 39.89
N TYR A 150 -13.06 20.57 39.61
CA TYR A 150 -12.55 20.94 38.29
C TYR A 150 -11.58 19.92 37.75
N ARG A 151 -11.62 19.74 36.41
CA ARG A 151 -10.63 19.01 35.64
C ARG A 151 -10.19 19.87 34.45
N TYR A 152 -9.07 19.56 33.88
CA TYR A 152 -8.64 20.19 32.63
C TYR A 152 -7.98 19.18 31.69
N THR A 153 -7.98 19.54 30.42
CA THR A 153 -7.32 18.81 29.35
C THR A 153 -6.34 19.72 28.65
N PHE A 154 -5.33 19.14 28.00
CA PHE A 154 -4.49 19.88 27.09
C PHE A 154 -5.02 19.77 25.66
N VAL A 155 -4.79 20.81 24.84
CA VAL A 155 -5.17 20.90 23.43
C VAL A 155 -3.98 21.40 22.61
N ASN A 156 -3.68 20.73 21.50
CA ASN A 156 -2.62 21.11 20.58
C ASN A 156 -3.11 22.01 19.42
N ASP A 157 -2.18 22.42 18.53
CA ASP A 157 -2.50 23.25 17.34
C ASP A 157 -3.36 22.51 16.30
N CYS A 158 -3.44 21.19 16.36
CA CYS A 158 -4.31 20.38 15.51
C CYS A 158 -5.75 20.28 16.04
N ASN A 159 -6.08 20.97 17.14
CA ASN A 159 -7.35 20.82 17.89
C ASN A 159 -7.56 19.43 18.48
N GLU A 160 -6.51 18.69 18.70
CA GLU A 160 -6.59 17.41 19.39
C GLU A 160 -6.62 17.67 20.90
N GLU A 161 -7.63 17.12 21.58
CA GLU A 161 -7.81 17.22 23.01
C GLU A 161 -7.39 15.92 23.68
N GLY A 162 -6.51 16.02 24.67
CA GLY A 162 -6.01 14.90 25.44
C GLY A 162 -7.00 14.44 26.54
N PRO A 163 -6.63 13.37 27.28
CA PRO A 163 -7.39 12.92 28.45
C PRO A 163 -7.35 13.97 29.57
N PRO A 164 -8.36 13.96 30.47
CA PRO A 164 -8.42 14.93 31.58
C PRO A 164 -7.44 14.60 32.70
N SER A 165 -7.09 15.64 33.48
CA SER A 165 -6.40 15.52 34.75
C SER A 165 -7.24 14.74 35.77
N GLU A 166 -6.63 14.38 36.90
CA GLU A 166 -7.38 14.04 38.08
C GLU A 166 -8.23 15.23 38.55
N PRO A 167 -9.38 15.00 39.22
CA PRO A 167 -10.21 16.09 39.72
C PRO A 167 -9.47 16.89 40.77
N SER A 168 -9.76 18.19 40.85
CA SER A 168 -9.36 19.02 41.98
C SER A 168 -10.03 18.55 43.26
N ASP A 169 -9.53 19.00 44.41
CA ASP A 169 -10.30 18.93 45.63
C ASP A 169 -11.66 19.62 45.45
N PRO A 170 -12.74 19.07 45.99
CA PRO A 170 -14.06 19.67 45.90
C PRO A 170 -14.12 20.97 46.70
N VAL A 171 -14.77 21.97 46.15
CA VAL A 171 -15.01 23.28 46.78
C VAL A 171 -16.50 23.50 46.95
N ASP A 172 -16.87 24.10 48.08
CA ASP A 172 -18.24 24.50 48.39
C ASP A 172 -18.44 25.95 47.94
N VAL A 173 -19.29 26.18 46.96
CA VAL A 173 -19.49 27.47 46.27
C VAL A 173 -20.91 27.95 46.53
N LYS A 174 -21.06 29.20 46.93
CA LYS A 174 -22.36 29.87 47.16
C LYS A 174 -22.69 30.82 46.00
N ASN A 175 -23.97 31.18 45.92
CA ASN A 175 -24.40 32.19 44.96
C ASN A 175 -23.64 33.51 45.20
N GLY A 176 -23.08 34.07 44.15
CA GLY A 176 -22.25 35.28 44.23
C GLY A 176 -20.75 35.04 44.35
N ASP A 177 -20.31 33.79 44.54
CA ASP A 177 -18.89 33.45 44.59
C ASP A 177 -18.33 33.18 43.18
N ALA A 178 -17.01 33.24 43.05
CA ALA A 178 -16.25 32.75 41.90
C ALA A 178 -15.25 31.71 42.37
N VAL A 179 -14.71 30.92 41.45
CA VAL A 179 -13.64 29.96 41.76
C VAL A 179 -12.38 30.28 40.94
N ALA A 180 -11.30 30.57 41.67
CA ALA A 180 -9.99 30.66 41.05
C ALA A 180 -9.39 29.26 40.93
N VAL A 181 -9.03 28.85 39.72
CA VAL A 181 -8.35 27.59 39.44
C VAL A 181 -6.92 27.87 38.98
N THR A 182 -5.97 27.07 39.44
CA THR A 182 -4.55 27.20 39.07
C THR A 182 -4.01 25.86 38.61
N ARG A 183 -3.36 25.86 37.46
CA ARG A 183 -2.69 24.71 36.88
C ARG A 183 -1.22 24.68 37.32
N HIS A 184 -0.72 23.49 37.66
CA HIS A 184 0.65 23.28 38.17
C HIS A 184 1.53 22.44 37.23
N ASP A 185 0.97 21.89 36.15
CA ASP A 185 1.72 21.08 35.20
C ASP A 185 2.45 21.92 34.15
N THR A 186 3.57 21.40 33.74
CA THR A 186 4.25 21.78 32.51
C THR A 186 3.97 20.68 31.51
N ASN A 187 3.61 21.05 30.28
CA ASN A 187 3.46 20.10 29.20
C ASN A 187 4.78 19.36 28.97
N ALA A 188 4.79 18.05 29.02
CA ALA A 188 5.94 17.23 28.66
C ALA A 188 6.00 17.06 27.14
N ASP A 189 7.22 16.91 26.58
CA ASP A 189 7.44 16.86 25.14
C ASP A 189 7.22 15.43 24.52
N GLU A 190 6.51 14.53 25.23
CA GLU A 190 6.31 13.16 24.75
C GLU A 190 5.28 13.02 23.64
N TYR A 191 4.37 13.99 23.52
CA TYR A 191 3.30 14.05 22.52
C TYR A 191 3.27 15.41 21.83
N GLY A 192 2.22 15.67 21.06
CA GLY A 192 2.01 16.96 20.40
C GLY A 192 2.00 18.10 21.42
N LYS A 193 2.76 19.15 21.15
CA LYS A 193 2.91 20.28 22.05
C LYS A 193 1.57 20.96 22.31
N ALA A 194 1.16 21.02 23.57
CA ALA A 194 -0.03 21.72 23.97
C ALA A 194 0.13 23.25 23.76
N THR A 195 -0.88 23.87 23.21
CA THR A 195 -0.95 25.33 23.01
C THR A 195 -2.04 25.99 23.83
N ARG A 196 -3.00 25.20 24.29
CA ARG A 196 -4.15 25.61 25.08
C ARG A 196 -4.50 24.53 26.10
N TRP A 197 -5.32 24.91 27.08
CA TRP A 197 -5.94 23.97 27.98
C TRP A 197 -7.41 24.30 28.14
N ARG A 198 -8.25 23.29 28.29
CA ARG A 198 -9.70 23.40 28.49
C ARG A 198 -10.04 23.07 29.91
N LEU A 199 -10.86 23.92 30.51
CA LEU A 199 -11.35 23.77 31.88
C LEU A 199 -12.74 23.16 31.87
N TYR A 200 -12.95 22.18 32.75
CA TYR A 200 -14.22 21.50 32.94
C TYR A 200 -14.60 21.54 34.40
N ARG A 201 -15.91 21.73 34.65
CA ARG A 201 -16.51 21.79 36.00
C ARG A 201 -17.47 20.62 36.17
N SER A 202 -17.45 19.97 37.36
CA SER A 202 -18.39 18.93 37.72
C SER A 202 -19.78 19.51 37.96
N VAL A 203 -20.79 18.85 37.41
CA VAL A 203 -22.21 19.14 37.62
C VAL A 203 -22.93 17.84 37.90
N VAL A 204 -23.79 17.81 38.94
CA VAL A 204 -24.64 16.64 39.20
C VAL A 204 -25.85 16.73 38.29
N THR A 205 -26.03 15.72 37.43
CA THR A 205 -27.18 15.63 36.52
C THR A 205 -28.43 15.17 37.27
N THR A 206 -29.59 15.32 36.63
CA THR A 206 -30.89 14.85 37.14
C THR A 206 -30.92 13.34 37.42
N GLU A 207 -30.00 12.56 36.83
CA GLU A 207 -29.84 11.12 37.08
C GLU A 207 -28.87 10.81 38.25
N ALA A 208 -28.48 11.81 39.04
CA ALA A 208 -27.47 11.72 40.09
C ALA A 208 -26.08 11.24 39.61
N LYS A 209 -25.77 11.45 38.32
CA LYS A 209 -24.44 11.22 37.75
C LYS A 209 -23.65 12.52 37.72
N VAL A 210 -22.33 12.42 37.90
CA VAL A 210 -21.44 13.56 37.76
C VAL A 210 -21.08 13.68 36.27
N ALA A 211 -21.36 14.83 35.68
CA ALA A 211 -20.91 15.20 34.34
C ALA A 211 -19.87 16.33 34.45
N TRP A 212 -18.90 16.33 33.57
CA TRP A 212 -17.88 17.38 33.46
C TRP A 212 -18.24 18.25 32.28
N LEU A 213 -18.64 19.51 32.52
CA LEU A 213 -19.08 20.45 31.51
C LEU A 213 -18.01 21.49 31.23
N PHE A 214 -17.84 21.83 29.92
CA PHE A 214 -16.86 22.80 29.46
C PHE A 214 -17.10 24.19 30.04
N VAL A 215 -16.06 24.76 30.63
CA VAL A 215 -16.06 26.13 31.13
C VAL A 215 -15.45 27.08 30.13
N ASP A 216 -14.16 26.91 29.85
CA ASP A 216 -13.44 27.79 28.91
C ASP A 216 -12.19 27.13 28.32
N GLU A 217 -11.68 27.76 27.25
CA GLU A 217 -10.41 27.38 26.62
C GLU A 217 -9.39 28.50 26.86
N ILE A 218 -8.26 28.15 27.46
CA ILE A 218 -7.29 29.10 28.00
C ILE A 218 -5.94 28.86 27.31
N PRO A 219 -5.21 29.91 26.87
CA PRO A 219 -3.87 29.79 26.31
C PRO A 219 -2.92 29.07 27.29
N ILE A 220 -2.00 28.23 26.79
CA ILE A 220 -1.08 27.45 27.63
C ILE A 220 -0.16 28.32 28.49
N ALA A 221 0.10 29.56 28.05
CA ALA A 221 0.89 30.53 28.81
C ALA A 221 0.21 31.01 30.10
N GLU A 222 -1.11 30.95 30.13
CA GLU A 222 -1.89 31.32 31.32
C GLU A 222 -2.10 30.08 32.20
N THR A 223 -1.64 30.16 33.42
CA THR A 223 -1.74 29.05 34.41
C THR A 223 -2.89 29.17 35.35
N ALA A 224 -3.59 30.30 35.39
CA ALA A 224 -4.71 30.57 36.28
C ALA A 224 -5.92 31.10 35.51
N TYR A 225 -7.12 30.75 36.00
CA TYR A 225 -8.38 31.21 35.45
C TYR A 225 -9.37 31.45 36.57
N ILE A 226 -10.27 32.41 36.43
CA ILE A 226 -11.33 32.67 37.41
C ILE A 226 -12.68 32.31 36.76
N ASP A 227 -13.28 31.22 37.23
CA ASP A 227 -14.60 30.78 36.79
C ASP A 227 -15.69 31.61 37.50
N ARG A 228 -16.44 32.35 36.66
CA ARG A 228 -17.60 33.16 37.03
C ARG A 228 -18.87 32.75 36.31
N LYS A 229 -18.81 31.65 35.54
CA LYS A 229 -19.92 31.21 34.67
C LYS A 229 -21.03 30.57 35.48
N CYS A 230 -22.26 30.94 35.14
CA CYS A 230 -23.44 30.26 35.64
C CYS A 230 -23.56 28.85 35.05
N PRO A 231 -24.27 27.90 35.67
CA PRO A 231 -24.46 26.56 35.13
C PRO A 231 -25.02 26.50 33.71
N LEU A 232 -25.89 27.46 33.35
CA LEU A 232 -26.49 27.58 32.03
C LEU A 232 -25.53 28.07 30.92
N GLU A 233 -24.38 28.62 31.30
CA GLU A 233 -23.35 29.12 30.40
C GLU A 233 -22.26 28.07 30.11
N LEU A 234 -22.38 26.89 30.74
CA LEU A 234 -21.45 25.79 30.49
C LEU A 234 -21.71 25.13 29.14
N GLY A 235 -20.63 24.72 28.50
CA GLY A 235 -20.66 24.07 27.20
C GLY A 235 -20.86 22.56 27.28
N GLU A 236 -20.36 21.88 26.26
CA GLU A 236 -20.53 20.43 26.07
C GLU A 236 -19.83 19.60 27.16
N ALA A 237 -20.30 18.37 27.32
CA ALA A 237 -19.69 17.43 28.25
C ALA A 237 -18.31 16.98 27.75
N LEU A 238 -17.40 16.73 28.71
CA LEU A 238 -16.07 16.19 28.44
C LEU A 238 -16.16 14.84 27.71
N ALA A 239 -15.65 14.81 26.51
CA ALA A 239 -15.72 13.64 25.63
C ALA A 239 -14.52 12.68 25.78
N THR A 240 -13.42 13.13 26.38
CA THR A 240 -12.14 12.39 26.41
C THR A 240 -11.89 11.62 27.73
N GLU A 241 -12.88 11.54 28.62
CA GLU A 241 -12.73 11.01 29.98
C GLU A 241 -12.18 9.57 30.03
N ARG A 242 -12.55 8.72 29.07
CA ARG A 242 -12.19 7.30 29.02
C ARG A 242 -11.33 6.91 27.83
N ALA A 243 -10.59 7.87 27.32
CA ALA A 243 -9.69 7.65 26.20
C ALA A 243 -8.27 8.09 26.59
N ASP A 244 -7.30 7.39 26.07
CA ASP A 244 -5.88 7.70 26.26
C ASP A 244 -5.28 8.21 24.93
N PRO A 245 -4.14 8.92 24.94
CA PRO A 245 -3.41 9.25 23.73
C PRO A 245 -2.86 7.98 23.04
N PRO A 246 -2.31 8.07 21.82
CA PRO A 246 -1.68 6.92 21.19
C PRO A 246 -0.65 6.28 22.12
N PRO A 247 -0.62 4.94 22.26
CA PRO A 247 0.36 4.29 23.12
C PRO A 247 1.79 4.46 22.60
N CYS A 248 2.78 4.32 23.47
CA CYS A 248 4.19 4.28 23.11
C CYS A 248 4.62 2.87 22.68
N GLY A 249 5.74 2.76 21.97
CA GLY A 249 6.27 1.47 21.52
C GLY A 249 5.51 0.89 20.32
N LEU A 250 4.92 1.76 19.51
CA LEU A 250 4.20 1.37 18.30
C LEU A 250 5.15 0.80 17.24
N GLU A 251 4.66 -0.24 16.56
CA GLU A 251 5.33 -0.90 15.44
C GLU A 251 4.59 -0.71 14.12
N GLY A 252 3.34 -0.22 14.16
CA GLY A 252 2.62 0.07 12.95
C GLY A 252 1.28 0.77 13.13
N VAL A 253 0.73 1.20 12.00
CA VAL A 253 -0.54 1.91 11.87
C VAL A 253 -1.26 1.47 10.60
N ALA A 254 -2.58 1.29 10.70
CA ALA A 254 -3.45 0.98 9.55
C ALA A 254 -4.81 1.63 9.73
N LEU A 255 -5.59 1.72 8.64
CA LEU A 255 -7.00 2.10 8.72
C LEU A 255 -7.88 0.86 8.82
N THR A 256 -8.93 0.95 9.63
CA THR A 256 -10.02 -0.01 9.63
C THR A 256 -10.99 0.31 8.47
N ARG A 257 -11.93 -0.60 8.22
CA ARG A 257 -12.99 -0.39 7.24
C ARG A 257 -13.82 0.87 7.54
N ASN A 258 -14.10 1.13 8.81
CA ASN A 258 -14.87 2.29 9.27
C ASN A 258 -14.02 3.57 9.42
N MET A 259 -12.85 3.62 8.78
CA MET A 259 -11.96 4.78 8.79
C MET A 259 -11.46 5.17 10.19
N GLN A 260 -11.45 4.24 11.14
CA GLN A 260 -10.75 4.39 12.42
C GLN A 260 -9.28 4.00 12.25
N VAL A 261 -8.43 4.49 13.13
CA VAL A 261 -7.00 4.19 13.11
C VAL A 261 -6.70 3.05 14.06
N ALA A 262 -6.18 1.94 13.52
CA ALA A 262 -5.63 0.86 14.30
C ALA A 262 -4.11 1.05 14.42
N VAL A 263 -3.59 0.95 15.64
CA VAL A 263 -2.16 0.96 15.94
C VAL A 263 -1.79 -0.28 16.72
N TRP A 264 -0.58 -0.76 16.56
CA TRP A 264 -0.12 -1.95 17.29
C TRP A 264 1.34 -1.85 17.70
N GLY A 265 1.69 -2.64 18.73
CA GLY A 265 3.05 -2.83 19.18
C GLY A 265 3.19 -4.18 19.90
N GLY A 266 4.12 -5.00 19.45
CA GLY A 266 4.29 -6.36 19.98
C GLY A 266 3.09 -7.26 19.73
N MET A 267 2.36 -7.60 20.80
CA MET A 267 1.15 -8.43 20.75
C MET A 267 -0.14 -7.62 20.92
N ASP A 268 -0.04 -6.36 21.25
CA ASP A 268 -1.15 -5.50 21.59
C ASP A 268 -1.55 -4.61 20.42
N PHE A 269 -2.86 -4.37 20.26
CA PHE A 269 -3.37 -3.39 19.33
C PHE A 269 -4.50 -2.56 19.94
N TRP A 270 -4.65 -1.35 19.41
CA TRP A 270 -5.65 -0.37 19.83
C TRP A 270 -6.35 0.18 18.58
N ILE A 271 -7.62 0.52 18.73
CA ILE A 271 -8.41 1.18 17.67
C ILE A 271 -8.86 2.54 18.20
N SER A 272 -8.67 3.58 17.40
CA SER A 272 -9.04 4.95 17.76
C SER A 272 -10.56 5.14 17.81
N ARG A 273 -11.00 6.26 18.39
CA ARG A 273 -12.37 6.73 18.21
C ARG A 273 -12.66 7.02 16.74
N CYS A 274 -13.93 6.94 16.35
CA CYS A 274 -14.37 7.23 15.00
C CYS A 274 -14.22 8.71 14.58
N ASP A 275 -14.18 9.62 15.54
CA ASP A 275 -14.08 11.06 15.35
C ASP A 275 -12.69 11.64 15.65
N SER A 276 -11.76 10.81 16.10
CA SER A 276 -10.43 11.27 16.51
C SER A 276 -9.36 10.21 16.30
N VAL A 277 -8.30 10.57 15.60
CA VAL A 277 -7.11 9.72 15.44
C VAL A 277 -6.16 9.79 16.64
N ALA A 278 -6.41 10.73 17.54
CA ALA A 278 -5.56 11.04 18.70
C ALA A 278 -6.05 10.40 20.00
N LEU A 279 -7.23 9.75 19.99
CA LEU A 279 -7.88 9.20 21.18
C LEU A 279 -8.17 7.72 21.00
N TYR A 280 -7.68 6.93 21.94
CA TYR A 280 -7.83 5.48 22.00
C TYR A 280 -8.62 5.09 23.27
N PRO A 281 -9.91 4.74 23.12
CA PRO A 281 -10.72 4.31 24.26
C PRO A 281 -10.11 3.07 24.92
N GLN A 282 -10.12 3.03 26.25
CA GLN A 282 -9.55 1.90 27.01
C GLN A 282 -10.19 0.56 26.67
N LYS A 283 -11.46 0.56 26.24
CA LYS A 283 -12.16 -0.65 25.76
C LYS A 283 -11.69 -1.14 24.39
N MET A 284 -11.14 -0.24 23.57
CA MET A 284 -10.72 -0.52 22.19
C MET A 284 -9.29 -1.07 22.11
N HIS A 285 -8.90 -1.83 23.13
CA HIS A 285 -7.60 -2.51 23.22
C HIS A 285 -7.79 -4.02 23.30
N THR A 286 -6.97 -4.76 22.58
CA THR A 286 -6.93 -6.24 22.66
C THR A 286 -5.51 -6.73 22.46
N ARG A 287 -5.21 -7.86 23.10
CA ARG A 287 -3.94 -8.56 23.01
C ARG A 287 -4.11 -9.87 22.25
N LEU A 288 -3.27 -10.11 21.25
CA LEU A 288 -3.19 -11.37 20.51
C LEU A 288 -2.20 -12.34 21.18
N PRO A 289 -2.34 -13.66 20.92
CA PRO A 289 -1.43 -14.66 21.48
C PRO A 289 0.00 -14.60 20.96
N ASP A 290 0.16 -14.14 19.72
CA ASP A 290 1.44 -14.08 19.01
C ASP A 290 1.77 -12.67 18.54
N PRO A 291 3.05 -12.31 18.34
CA PRO A 291 3.45 -11.00 17.86
C PRO A 291 2.80 -10.62 16.52
N ILE A 292 2.29 -9.40 16.44
CA ILE A 292 1.67 -8.86 15.24
C ILE A 292 2.76 -8.45 14.26
N MET A 293 2.70 -8.98 13.05
CA MET A 293 3.61 -8.62 11.99
C MET A 293 3.13 -7.35 11.27
N PHE A 294 1.85 -7.30 10.93
CA PHE A 294 1.19 -6.13 10.38
C PHE A 294 -0.33 -6.23 10.57
N MET A 295 -1.00 -5.09 10.44
CA MET A 295 -2.45 -5.01 10.31
C MET A 295 -2.80 -4.27 9.01
N ALA A 296 -3.91 -4.63 8.39
CA ALA A 296 -4.40 -3.95 7.21
C ALA A 296 -5.92 -4.02 7.14
N GLY A 297 -6.54 -2.90 6.77
CA GLY A 297 -7.98 -2.79 6.62
C GLY A 297 -8.46 -3.40 5.32
N TYR A 298 -9.74 -3.70 5.27
CA TYR A 298 -10.42 -4.14 4.06
C TYR A 298 -10.88 -2.92 3.25
N THR A 299 -10.69 -2.95 1.93
CA THR A 299 -11.35 -1.99 1.07
C THR A 299 -12.81 -2.40 0.86
N THR A 300 -13.72 -1.44 0.91
CA THR A 300 -15.16 -1.69 0.70
C THR A 300 -15.40 -2.23 -0.70
N ILE A 301 -15.75 -3.50 -0.82
CA ILE A 301 -16.52 -3.97 -1.97
C ILE A 301 -17.97 -3.77 -1.56
N ALA A 302 -18.66 -2.82 -2.19
CA ALA A 302 -20.08 -2.59 -2.00
C ALA A 302 -20.83 -3.91 -2.26
N GLU A 303 -21.64 -4.39 -1.34
CA GLU A 303 -22.62 -5.47 -1.46
C GLU A 303 -22.47 -6.72 -0.56
N GLN A 304 -21.45 -6.80 0.32
CA GLN A 304 -21.44 -7.91 1.27
C GLN A 304 -21.38 -7.37 2.71
N ASP A 305 -22.36 -7.78 3.50
CA ASP A 305 -22.40 -7.61 4.97
C ASP A 305 -21.22 -8.35 5.61
N THR A 306 -20.05 -7.71 5.63
CA THR A 306 -18.91 -8.22 6.37
C THR A 306 -18.78 -7.40 7.66
N HIS A 307 -18.83 -8.09 8.78
CA HIS A 307 -18.65 -7.49 10.10
C HIS A 307 -17.17 -7.21 10.43
N PHE A 308 -16.24 -7.65 9.56
CA PHE A 308 -14.81 -7.50 9.81
C PHE A 308 -14.29 -6.09 9.48
N GLU A 309 -13.63 -5.48 10.45
CA GLU A 309 -13.08 -4.12 10.34
C GLU A 309 -11.65 -4.12 9.80
N ILE A 310 -10.82 -5.06 10.25
CA ILE A 310 -9.40 -5.10 9.93
C ILE A 310 -8.85 -6.53 10.08
N SER A 311 -7.82 -6.86 9.33
CA SER A 311 -7.04 -8.10 9.53
C SER A 311 -5.78 -7.80 10.32
N ALA A 312 -5.44 -8.69 11.25
CA ALA A 312 -4.13 -8.76 11.89
C ALA A 312 -3.42 -10.06 11.47
N VAL A 313 -2.20 -9.97 10.99
CA VAL A 313 -1.40 -11.14 10.67
C VAL A 313 -0.24 -11.24 11.64
N THR A 314 -0.11 -12.40 12.26
CA THR A 314 0.91 -12.66 13.28
C THR A 314 2.03 -13.53 12.73
N THR A 315 2.96 -13.88 13.60
CA THR A 315 4.03 -14.83 13.29
C THR A 315 3.54 -16.29 13.11
N ARG A 316 2.24 -16.57 13.39
CA ARG A 316 1.66 -17.92 13.27
C ARG A 316 0.36 -17.96 12.50
N PHE A 317 -0.63 -17.20 12.92
CA PHE A 317 -1.99 -17.22 12.38
C PHE A 317 -2.44 -15.83 11.93
N PRO A 318 -3.25 -15.72 10.89
CA PRO A 318 -4.01 -14.53 10.60
C PRO A 318 -5.27 -14.47 11.48
N TYR A 319 -5.70 -13.24 11.79
CA TYR A 319 -6.89 -12.93 12.56
C TYR A 319 -7.77 -11.96 11.78
N ALA A 320 -9.07 -12.16 11.85
CA ALA A 320 -10.07 -11.19 11.42
C ALA A 320 -10.63 -10.50 12.68
N ILE A 321 -10.68 -9.17 12.66
CA ILE A 321 -11.09 -8.37 13.82
C ILE A 321 -12.43 -7.73 13.53
N GLU A 322 -13.38 -7.92 14.43
CA GLU A 322 -14.70 -7.31 14.47
C GLU A 322 -14.75 -6.32 15.62
N VAL A 323 -15.55 -5.26 15.50
CA VAL A 323 -15.81 -4.33 16.60
C VAL A 323 -17.29 -4.44 16.95
N GLU A 324 -17.56 -4.98 18.14
CA GLU A 324 -18.91 -5.12 18.71
C GLU A 324 -18.94 -4.44 20.07
N ASP A 325 -19.98 -3.67 20.36
CA ASP A 325 -20.18 -2.97 21.63
C ASP A 325 -18.96 -2.11 22.08
N ASP A 326 -18.32 -1.43 21.12
CA ASP A 326 -17.09 -0.66 21.33
C ASP A 326 -15.92 -1.50 21.87
N MET A 327 -15.87 -2.79 21.55
CA MET A 327 -14.76 -3.68 21.86
C MET A 327 -14.30 -4.46 20.64
N PRO A 328 -12.97 -4.57 20.40
CA PRO A 328 -12.45 -5.38 19.30
C PRO A 328 -12.39 -6.85 19.67
N HIS A 329 -13.01 -7.69 18.86
CA HIS A 329 -12.99 -9.15 18.94
C HIS A 329 -12.12 -9.72 17.85
N ALA A 330 -11.08 -10.46 18.23
CA ALA A 330 -10.16 -11.11 17.28
C ALA A 330 -10.56 -12.56 17.07
N ARG A 331 -10.95 -12.91 15.85
CA ARG A 331 -11.24 -14.28 15.43
C ARG A 331 -10.05 -14.87 14.70
N GLU A 332 -9.46 -15.92 15.27
CA GLU A 332 -8.39 -16.68 14.63
C GLU A 332 -8.90 -17.40 13.36
N ILE A 333 -8.11 -17.31 12.30
CA ILE A 333 -8.31 -18.10 11.09
C ILE A 333 -7.43 -19.36 11.23
N PRO A 334 -8.02 -20.56 11.35
CA PRO A 334 -7.32 -21.76 11.81
C PRO A 334 -6.45 -22.39 10.71
N LEU A 335 -5.71 -21.58 9.98
CA LEU A 335 -4.75 -21.99 8.96
C LEU A 335 -3.39 -21.36 9.29
N PRO A 336 -2.34 -22.17 9.52
CA PRO A 336 -1.02 -21.66 9.86
C PRO A 336 -0.35 -21.04 8.63
N MET A 337 -0.66 -19.77 8.38
CA MET A 337 -0.13 -18.98 7.26
C MET A 337 0.63 -17.77 7.83
N PRO A 338 1.84 -17.96 8.40
CA PRO A 338 2.60 -16.90 9.02
C PRO A 338 3.03 -15.85 8.00
N ALA A 339 3.07 -14.58 8.40
CA ALA A 339 3.75 -13.56 7.61
C ALA A 339 5.27 -13.70 7.76
N LEU A 340 5.99 -13.66 6.65
CA LEU A 340 7.46 -13.72 6.64
C LEU A 340 8.12 -12.40 6.98
N SER A 341 7.43 -11.29 6.76
CA SER A 341 7.97 -9.95 6.94
C SER A 341 6.88 -8.94 7.30
N ARG A 342 7.26 -7.93 8.06
CA ARG A 342 6.40 -6.78 8.37
C ARG A 342 6.16 -5.85 7.17
N THR A 343 6.87 -6.05 6.08
CA THR A 343 6.86 -5.18 4.90
C THR A 343 6.37 -5.86 3.64
N ALA A 344 6.25 -7.19 3.66
CA ALA A 344 5.89 -8.00 2.50
C ALA A 344 4.38 -8.25 2.46
N TYR A 345 3.60 -7.19 2.37
CA TYR A 345 2.15 -7.22 2.22
C TYR A 345 1.64 -6.08 1.33
N GLY A 346 0.39 -6.15 0.92
CA GLY A 346 -0.30 -5.12 0.14
C GLY A 346 -1.80 -5.36 0.10
N LEU A 347 -2.54 -4.45 -0.53
CA LEU A 347 -3.98 -4.58 -0.73
C LEU A 347 -4.27 -5.18 -2.10
N TYR A 348 -5.23 -6.10 -2.18
CA TYR A 348 -5.65 -6.74 -3.42
C TYR A 348 -7.11 -7.19 -3.32
N GLN A 349 -7.93 -6.79 -4.28
CA GLN A 349 -9.34 -7.20 -4.43
C GLN A 349 -10.13 -7.19 -3.10
N GLY A 350 -10.11 -6.07 -2.42
CA GLY A 350 -10.85 -5.86 -1.18
C GLY A 350 -10.27 -6.55 0.05
N GLY A 351 -9.17 -7.29 -0.09
CA GLY A 351 -8.48 -7.97 1.00
C GLY A 351 -7.01 -7.60 1.08
N VAL A 352 -6.27 -8.39 1.83
CA VAL A 352 -4.84 -8.24 2.07
C VAL A 352 -4.09 -9.40 1.44
N VAL A 353 -3.01 -9.11 0.72
CA VAL A 353 -2.07 -10.12 0.24
C VAL A 353 -0.75 -10.00 0.97
N TYR A 354 -0.12 -11.12 1.29
CA TYR A 354 1.18 -11.12 1.96
C TYR A 354 2.00 -12.36 1.66
N ALA A 355 3.31 -12.25 1.89
CA ALA A 355 4.24 -13.35 1.74
C ALA A 355 4.14 -14.33 2.91
N SER A 356 3.93 -15.61 2.60
CA SER A 356 4.05 -16.72 3.52
C SER A 356 5.06 -17.74 2.98
N THR A 357 5.39 -18.77 3.77
CA THR A 357 6.39 -19.80 3.42
C THR A 357 6.04 -20.58 2.16
N GLU A 358 4.75 -20.82 1.92
CA GLU A 358 4.29 -21.66 0.81
C GLU A 358 3.84 -20.87 -0.42
N GLY A 359 3.70 -19.55 -0.30
CA GLY A 359 3.23 -18.72 -1.39
C GLY A 359 2.68 -17.36 -0.93
N VAL A 360 1.98 -16.69 -1.83
CA VAL A 360 1.22 -15.48 -1.55
C VAL A 360 -0.12 -15.86 -0.97
N VAL A 361 -0.40 -15.41 0.24
CA VAL A 361 -1.69 -15.57 0.90
C VAL A 361 -2.58 -14.39 0.56
N HIS A 362 -3.84 -14.64 0.23
CA HIS A 362 -4.90 -13.64 0.14
C HIS A 362 -5.87 -13.85 1.29
N LEU A 363 -6.02 -12.82 2.09
CA LEU A 363 -6.90 -12.79 3.24
C LEU A 363 -8.02 -11.79 2.97
N VAL A 364 -9.22 -12.30 2.82
CA VAL A 364 -10.41 -11.50 2.52
C VAL A 364 -11.61 -12.04 3.30
N GLN A 365 -12.37 -11.15 3.94
CA GLN A 365 -13.60 -11.52 4.67
C GLN A 365 -13.42 -12.66 5.68
N GLY A 366 -12.29 -12.67 6.39
CA GLY A 366 -12.01 -13.72 7.37
C GLY A 366 -11.69 -15.09 6.77
N GLN A 367 -11.45 -15.18 5.46
CA GLN A 367 -11.00 -16.39 4.77
C GLN A 367 -9.60 -16.16 4.21
N ALA A 368 -8.77 -17.19 4.27
CA ALA A 368 -7.41 -17.15 3.75
C ALA A 368 -7.19 -18.26 2.71
N GLN A 369 -6.50 -17.92 1.63
CA GLN A 369 -6.12 -18.87 0.58
C GLN A 369 -4.77 -18.54 -0.03
N TYR A 370 -4.04 -19.56 -0.51
CA TYR A 370 -2.83 -19.35 -1.29
C TYR A 370 -3.16 -19.04 -2.76
N LEU A 371 -2.88 -17.82 -3.22
CA LEU A 371 -3.10 -17.43 -4.61
C LEU A 371 -2.12 -18.11 -5.58
N THR A 372 -0.91 -18.37 -5.13
CA THR A 372 0.19 -18.87 -5.98
C THR A 372 0.32 -20.40 -6.04
N ALA A 373 -0.51 -21.14 -5.31
CA ALA A 373 -0.43 -22.59 -5.22
C ALA A 373 -0.46 -23.32 -6.59
N ASN A 374 -1.15 -22.73 -7.57
CA ASN A 374 -1.27 -23.31 -8.91
C ASN A 374 -0.21 -22.77 -9.91
N TYR A 375 0.61 -21.79 -9.51
CA TYR A 375 1.55 -21.09 -10.39
C TYR A 375 3.00 -21.37 -10.05
N LEU A 376 3.31 -21.45 -8.76
CA LEU A 376 4.66 -21.61 -8.26
C LEU A 376 4.71 -22.75 -7.24
N THR A 377 5.74 -23.56 -7.35
CA THR A 377 6.09 -24.48 -6.27
C THR A 377 6.71 -23.68 -5.11
N VAL A 378 6.68 -24.23 -3.90
CA VAL A 378 7.33 -23.63 -2.71
C VAL A 378 8.80 -23.25 -2.98
N ARG A 379 9.53 -24.12 -3.69
CA ARG A 379 10.93 -23.88 -4.06
C ARG A 379 11.11 -22.70 -5.01
N GLU A 380 10.20 -22.53 -5.94
CA GLU A 380 10.24 -21.42 -6.89
C GLU A 380 9.82 -20.12 -6.25
N TRP A 381 8.82 -20.17 -5.36
CA TRP A 381 8.45 -19.05 -4.53
C TRP A 381 9.63 -18.58 -3.65
N ALA A 382 10.30 -19.50 -2.97
CA ALA A 382 11.47 -19.19 -2.16
C ALA A 382 12.62 -18.52 -2.95
N ALA A 383 12.73 -18.80 -4.27
CA ALA A 383 13.75 -18.17 -5.11
C ALA A 383 13.53 -16.65 -5.32
N TYR A 384 12.34 -16.13 -5.02
CA TYR A 384 12.02 -14.70 -5.09
C TYR A 384 12.25 -13.94 -3.79
N SER A 385 12.87 -14.56 -2.77
CA SER A 385 13.10 -13.96 -1.45
C SER A 385 11.81 -13.33 -0.89
N PRO A 386 10.83 -14.16 -0.52
CA PRO A 386 9.48 -13.73 -0.18
C PRO A 386 9.39 -12.64 0.89
N GLU A 387 10.32 -12.64 1.84
CA GLU A 387 10.45 -11.65 2.92
C GLU A 387 10.72 -10.22 2.44
N HIS A 388 11.20 -10.07 1.21
CA HIS A 388 11.53 -8.79 0.58
C HIS A 388 10.54 -8.40 -0.52
N THR A 389 9.45 -9.14 -0.68
CA THR A 389 8.48 -8.85 -1.73
C THR A 389 7.64 -7.61 -1.42
N ARG A 390 7.19 -6.95 -2.50
CA ARG A 390 6.27 -5.82 -2.50
C ARG A 390 5.08 -6.15 -3.39
N TYR A 391 3.93 -5.62 -3.07
CA TYR A 391 2.67 -5.94 -3.71
C TYR A 391 1.94 -4.69 -4.15
N ALA A 392 1.37 -4.73 -5.35
CA ALA A 392 0.47 -3.69 -5.83
C ALA A 392 -0.61 -4.30 -6.72
N GLN A 393 -1.82 -3.78 -6.61
CA GLN A 393 -2.91 -4.12 -7.51
C GLN A 393 -2.84 -3.27 -8.78
N TRP A 394 -2.98 -3.91 -9.94
CA TRP A 394 -3.13 -3.25 -11.24
C TRP A 394 -4.37 -3.79 -11.95
N GLY A 395 -5.47 -3.06 -11.87
CA GLY A 395 -6.77 -3.57 -12.28
C GLY A 395 -7.13 -4.85 -11.51
N GLU A 396 -7.39 -5.93 -12.22
CA GLU A 396 -7.66 -7.25 -11.64
C GLU A 396 -6.40 -8.09 -11.37
N ARG A 397 -5.21 -7.56 -11.62
CA ARG A 397 -3.94 -8.26 -11.55
C ARG A 397 -3.16 -7.90 -10.31
N LEU A 398 -2.33 -8.83 -9.86
CA LEU A 398 -1.39 -8.64 -8.77
C LEU A 398 0.04 -8.52 -9.31
N LEU A 399 0.67 -7.40 -9.03
CA LEU A 399 2.07 -7.15 -9.33
C LEU A 399 2.89 -7.40 -8.06
N VAL A 400 3.89 -8.27 -8.15
CA VAL A 400 4.77 -8.65 -7.03
C VAL A 400 6.20 -8.41 -7.44
N PHE A 401 6.97 -7.63 -6.68
CA PHE A 401 8.41 -7.46 -6.88
C PHE A 401 9.19 -8.01 -5.70
N GLY A 402 10.25 -8.75 -5.99
CA GLY A 402 11.16 -9.35 -5.01
C GLY A 402 12.57 -9.46 -5.56
N PHE A 403 13.37 -10.31 -4.95
CA PHE A 403 14.71 -10.63 -5.43
C PHE A 403 14.75 -12.06 -5.98
N LYS A 404 15.22 -12.24 -7.20
CA LYS A 404 15.55 -13.57 -7.75
C LYS A 404 17.08 -13.69 -7.82
N GLY A 405 17.65 -14.34 -6.82
CA GLY A 405 19.09 -14.28 -6.58
C GLY A 405 19.55 -12.88 -6.14
N HIS A 406 20.40 -12.25 -6.93
CA HIS A 406 20.90 -10.88 -6.65
C HIS A 406 20.14 -9.79 -7.43
N GLU A 407 19.27 -10.16 -8.35
CA GLU A 407 18.53 -9.23 -9.19
C GLU A 407 17.12 -8.99 -8.65
N ARG A 408 16.68 -7.74 -8.68
CA ARG A 408 15.27 -7.43 -8.46
C ARG A 408 14.47 -7.84 -9.68
N ARG A 409 13.42 -8.61 -9.46
CA ARG A 409 12.52 -9.12 -10.50
C ARG A 409 11.09 -9.00 -10.01
N GLY A 410 10.19 -8.76 -10.95
CA GLY A 410 8.76 -8.75 -10.70
C GLY A 410 8.07 -9.97 -11.27
N ILE A 411 6.88 -10.23 -10.78
CA ILE A 411 5.93 -11.18 -11.32
C ILE A 411 4.59 -10.46 -11.43
N LEU A 412 3.97 -10.53 -12.59
CA LEU A 412 2.60 -10.10 -12.80
C LEU A 412 1.73 -11.35 -12.88
N PHE A 413 0.77 -11.45 -11.94
CA PHE A 413 -0.23 -12.51 -11.92
C PHE A 413 -1.56 -11.97 -12.43
N GLY A 414 -2.20 -12.69 -13.34
CA GLY A 414 -3.60 -12.53 -13.71
C GLY A 414 -4.39 -13.70 -13.14
N PHE A 415 -5.01 -13.52 -11.97
CA PHE A 415 -5.88 -14.54 -11.38
C PHE A 415 -7.25 -14.43 -12.04
N GLY A 416 -7.70 -15.49 -12.73
CA GLY A 416 -9.01 -15.51 -13.38
C GLY A 416 -10.14 -15.43 -12.34
N LEU A 417 -10.91 -14.35 -12.37
CA LEU A 417 -12.07 -14.14 -11.50
C LEU A 417 -13.33 -14.88 -11.97
N LYS A 418 -13.30 -15.57 -13.11
CA LYS A 418 -14.47 -16.25 -13.64
C LYS A 418 -14.33 -17.76 -13.55
N THR A 419 -15.41 -18.37 -13.12
CA THR A 419 -15.71 -19.79 -12.94
C THR A 419 -15.41 -20.72 -14.12
N ASP A 420 -15.03 -20.20 -15.26
CA ASP A 420 -14.40 -20.99 -16.31
C ASP A 420 -12.91 -21.11 -15.99
N VAL A 421 -12.55 -22.31 -15.56
CA VAL A 421 -11.24 -22.84 -15.20
C VAL A 421 -10.21 -22.65 -16.34
N ARG A 422 -9.94 -21.43 -16.71
CA ARG A 422 -8.83 -21.09 -17.58
C ARG A 422 -7.90 -20.17 -16.82
N GLU A 423 -7.00 -20.90 -16.15
CA GLU A 423 -5.58 -20.61 -16.08
C GLU A 423 -5.27 -19.10 -16.03
N GLY A 424 -5.01 -18.63 -14.84
CA GLY A 424 -4.47 -17.30 -14.66
C GLY A 424 -3.10 -17.19 -15.34
N ASP A 425 -2.78 -16.00 -15.78
CA ASP A 425 -1.53 -15.69 -16.46
C ASP A 425 -0.46 -15.32 -15.44
N MET A 426 0.76 -15.75 -15.70
CA MET A 426 1.94 -15.34 -14.94
C MET A 426 3.06 -14.93 -15.91
N THR A 427 3.59 -13.73 -15.74
CA THR A 427 4.77 -13.27 -16.46
C THR A 427 5.81 -12.67 -15.53
N GLU A 428 7.09 -12.93 -15.79
CA GLU A 428 8.18 -12.23 -15.08
C GLU A 428 8.34 -10.82 -15.65
N VAL A 429 8.66 -9.86 -14.78
CA VAL A 429 8.89 -8.46 -15.14
C VAL A 429 10.34 -8.10 -14.85
N THR A 430 11.06 -7.65 -15.89
CA THR A 430 12.50 -7.40 -15.81
C THR A 430 12.81 -5.94 -15.42
N LEU A 431 12.20 -5.46 -14.35
CA LEU A 431 12.44 -4.13 -13.78
C LEU A 431 13.05 -4.25 -12.38
N SER A 432 13.91 -3.30 -12.03
CA SER A 432 14.47 -3.20 -10.68
C SER A 432 13.67 -2.20 -9.86
N VAL A 433 12.57 -2.68 -9.25
CA VAL A 433 11.68 -1.87 -8.41
C VAL A 433 12.04 -2.07 -6.95
N LYS A 434 12.19 -0.98 -6.19
CA LYS A 434 12.51 -1.01 -4.77
C LYS A 434 11.27 -1.09 -3.90
N ASP A 435 10.24 -0.32 -4.27
CA ASP A 435 8.97 -0.23 -3.55
C ASP A 435 7.83 0.13 -4.50
N MET A 436 6.58 -0.11 -4.08
CA MET A 436 5.39 0.13 -4.87
C MET A 436 4.26 0.68 -4.03
N TRP A 437 3.46 1.52 -4.66
CA TRP A 437 2.18 1.95 -4.12
C TRP A 437 1.11 1.89 -5.22
N SER A 438 -0.09 1.43 -4.90
CA SER A 438 -1.21 1.37 -5.85
C SER A 438 -2.38 2.21 -5.38
N ASP A 439 -2.94 2.95 -6.31
CA ASP A 439 -4.25 3.57 -6.25
C ASP A 439 -5.21 2.75 -7.13
N VAL A 440 -6.49 3.05 -7.10
CA VAL A 440 -7.55 2.31 -7.83
C VAL A 440 -7.17 2.01 -9.29
N ASN A 441 -6.51 2.94 -9.99
CA ASN A 441 -6.21 2.80 -11.42
C ASN A 441 -4.72 2.91 -11.78
N THR A 442 -3.86 3.25 -10.84
CA THR A 442 -2.44 3.51 -11.13
C THR A 442 -1.52 2.80 -10.13
N VAL A 443 -0.40 2.32 -10.63
CA VAL A 443 0.68 1.78 -9.80
C VAL A 443 1.88 2.69 -9.94
N GLN A 444 2.41 3.15 -8.82
CA GLN A 444 3.64 3.92 -8.73
C GLN A 444 4.77 3.02 -8.27
N LEU A 445 5.91 3.16 -8.93
CA LEU A 445 7.10 2.34 -8.72
C LEU A 445 8.26 3.21 -8.28
N LEU A 446 8.95 2.82 -7.24
CA LEU A 446 10.23 3.40 -6.87
C LEU A 446 11.37 2.70 -7.65
N ILE A 447 11.97 3.44 -8.59
CA ILE A 447 13.11 2.97 -9.39
C ILE A 447 14.27 3.96 -9.19
N GLY A 448 15.39 3.48 -8.68
CA GLY A 448 16.45 4.39 -8.24
C GLY A 448 16.00 5.24 -7.05
N ASN A 449 15.95 6.56 -7.24
CA ASN A 449 15.44 7.53 -6.27
C ASN A 449 14.27 8.36 -6.83
N ASP A 450 13.61 7.86 -7.87
CA ASP A 450 12.50 8.54 -8.50
C ASP A 450 11.27 7.64 -8.58
N VAL A 451 10.10 8.27 -8.65
CA VAL A 451 8.83 7.60 -8.81
C VAL A 451 8.43 7.56 -10.27
N TYR A 452 8.03 6.38 -10.72
CA TYR A 452 7.59 6.10 -12.08
C TYR A 452 6.16 5.55 -12.09
N LEU A 453 5.40 5.85 -13.14
CA LEU A 453 4.10 5.23 -13.38
C LEU A 453 4.28 3.93 -14.15
N TRP A 454 3.72 2.85 -13.63
CA TRP A 454 3.64 1.57 -14.30
C TRP A 454 2.89 1.68 -15.63
N GLN A 455 3.44 1.12 -16.72
CA GLN A 455 2.85 1.20 -18.07
C GLN A 455 2.63 2.63 -18.60
N GLY A 456 3.28 3.64 -18.01
CA GLY A 456 3.05 5.05 -18.35
C GLY A 456 3.67 5.51 -19.66
N SER A 457 4.67 4.78 -20.21
CA SER A 457 5.33 5.10 -21.48
C SER A 457 4.61 4.45 -22.66
N SER A 458 4.75 5.06 -23.84
CA SER A 458 4.35 4.42 -25.10
C SER A 458 5.36 3.37 -25.59
N GLU A 459 6.58 3.36 -25.04
CA GLU A 459 7.64 2.45 -25.44
C GLU A 459 7.40 1.04 -24.87
N PRO A 460 7.46 -0.01 -25.73
CA PRO A 460 7.34 -1.37 -25.27
C PRO A 460 8.63 -1.84 -24.55
N MET A 461 8.47 -2.76 -23.61
CA MET A 461 9.55 -3.56 -23.07
C MET A 461 9.88 -4.71 -24.02
N LEU A 462 11.13 -5.20 -24.00
CA LEU A 462 11.44 -6.43 -24.73
C LEU A 462 10.70 -7.60 -24.08
N MET A 463 9.71 -8.15 -24.77
CA MET A 463 9.07 -9.39 -24.35
C MET A 463 9.89 -10.60 -24.78
N ARG A 464 9.84 -11.65 -23.96
CA ARG A 464 10.42 -12.96 -24.24
C ARG A 464 9.43 -14.04 -23.85
N TRP A 465 9.09 -14.88 -24.78
CA TRP A 465 8.16 -15.97 -24.56
C TRP A 465 8.75 -17.26 -25.13
N ARG A 466 8.69 -18.35 -24.35
CA ARG A 466 9.14 -19.67 -24.78
C ARG A 466 8.04 -20.70 -24.54
N SER A 467 7.75 -21.50 -25.56
CA SER A 467 6.83 -22.63 -25.43
C SER A 467 7.40 -23.71 -24.52
N PHE A 468 6.54 -24.60 -24.04
CA PHE A 468 7.01 -25.86 -23.50
C PHE A 468 7.70 -26.70 -24.57
N ASP A 469 8.51 -27.66 -24.10
CA ASP A 469 9.06 -28.69 -24.94
C ASP A 469 7.92 -29.62 -25.39
N ALA A 470 7.52 -29.49 -26.65
CA ALA A 470 6.56 -30.39 -27.24
C ALA A 470 7.25 -31.71 -27.61
N VAL A 471 6.74 -32.81 -27.07
CA VAL A 471 7.22 -34.14 -27.41
C VAL A 471 6.69 -34.54 -28.80
N GLN A 472 7.57 -34.90 -29.67
CA GLN A 472 7.20 -35.37 -30.99
C GLN A 472 6.59 -36.78 -30.89
N THR A 473 5.30 -36.88 -31.21
CA THR A 473 4.62 -38.16 -31.34
C THR A 473 4.56 -38.57 -32.82
N GLY A 474 5.30 -39.61 -33.18
CA GLY A 474 5.28 -40.14 -34.54
C GLY A 474 6.32 -39.54 -35.51
N TRP A 475 6.14 -39.80 -36.81
CA TRP A 475 7.07 -39.42 -37.88
C TRP A 475 6.87 -37.98 -38.43
N ALA A 476 6.06 -37.16 -37.79
CA ALA A 476 5.75 -35.81 -38.22
C ALA A 476 6.80 -34.82 -37.70
N PHE A 477 7.64 -34.28 -38.55
CA PHE A 477 8.62 -33.25 -38.22
C PHE A 477 8.06 -31.87 -38.51
N PRO A 478 8.23 -30.86 -37.64
CA PRO A 478 7.91 -29.49 -37.98
C PRO A 478 8.82 -29.04 -39.16
N THR A 479 8.20 -28.58 -40.21
CA THR A 479 8.89 -28.15 -41.44
C THR A 479 8.90 -26.66 -41.65
N THR A 480 7.89 -26.00 -41.14
CA THR A 480 7.71 -24.57 -41.35
C THR A 480 7.09 -23.93 -40.10
N ILE A 481 7.57 -22.76 -39.77
CA ILE A 481 6.98 -21.90 -38.72
C ILE A 481 6.57 -20.59 -39.40
N LYS A 482 5.38 -20.12 -39.10
CA LYS A 482 4.87 -18.80 -39.47
C LYS A 482 4.45 -18.08 -38.21
N VAL A 483 4.88 -16.84 -38.03
CA VAL A 483 4.49 -15.97 -36.91
C VAL A 483 3.71 -14.80 -37.46
N GLU A 484 2.53 -14.56 -36.92
CA GLU A 484 1.67 -13.44 -37.28
C GLU A 484 1.63 -12.40 -36.14
N GLY A 485 1.53 -11.11 -36.51
CA GLY A 485 1.53 -10.00 -35.57
C GLY A 485 1.86 -8.68 -36.26
N ASP A 486 2.14 -7.67 -35.44
CA ASP A 486 2.52 -6.32 -35.90
C ASP A 486 4.00 -6.27 -36.31
N LEU A 487 4.47 -7.34 -36.95
CA LEU A 487 5.85 -7.51 -37.32
C LEU A 487 6.27 -6.55 -38.46
N PRO A 488 7.53 -6.08 -38.47
CA PRO A 488 8.03 -5.21 -39.51
C PRO A 488 8.03 -5.92 -40.87
N ARG A 489 7.83 -5.15 -41.93
CA ARG A 489 8.02 -5.66 -43.31
C ARG A 489 9.50 -5.84 -43.59
N ARG A 490 9.83 -6.83 -44.41
CA ARG A 490 11.18 -7.05 -44.88
C ARG A 490 11.63 -5.90 -45.78
N ASP A 491 12.51 -5.05 -45.27
CA ASP A 491 13.18 -3.99 -46.05
C ASP A 491 14.56 -4.48 -46.44
N ARG A 492 14.74 -4.79 -47.75
CA ARG A 492 16.03 -5.26 -48.29
C ARG A 492 17.15 -4.23 -48.11
N GLY A 493 16.81 -2.93 -48.21
CA GLY A 493 17.76 -1.85 -47.99
C GLY A 493 18.24 -1.78 -46.57
N LEU A 494 17.31 -1.89 -45.59
CA LEU A 494 17.66 -1.94 -44.18
C LEU A 494 18.50 -3.18 -43.84
N MET A 495 18.20 -4.34 -44.43
CA MET A 495 18.98 -5.57 -44.20
C MET A 495 20.42 -5.43 -44.69
N GLN A 496 20.60 -4.83 -45.88
CA GLN A 496 21.96 -4.55 -46.41
C GLN A 496 22.69 -3.53 -45.55
N ALA A 497 22.01 -2.45 -45.15
CA ALA A 497 22.56 -1.44 -44.25
C ALA A 497 22.97 -2.03 -42.91
N GLN A 498 22.15 -2.92 -42.32
CA GLN A 498 22.46 -3.62 -41.05
C GLN A 498 23.69 -4.54 -41.19
N ALA A 499 23.80 -5.27 -42.29
CA ALA A 499 24.96 -6.11 -42.54
C ALA A 499 26.25 -5.27 -42.64
N MET A 500 26.22 -4.19 -43.44
CA MET A 500 27.33 -3.26 -43.58
C MET A 500 27.71 -2.59 -42.26
N PHE A 501 26.73 -2.15 -41.48
CA PHE A 501 26.95 -1.54 -40.15
C PHE A 501 27.57 -2.53 -39.16
N ASN A 502 27.07 -3.77 -39.13
CA ASN A 502 27.62 -4.81 -38.28
C ASN A 502 29.06 -5.17 -38.63
N ASP A 503 29.38 -5.27 -39.91
CA ASP A 503 30.75 -5.57 -40.33
C ASP A 503 31.68 -4.39 -40.05
N TRP A 504 31.24 -3.17 -40.27
CA TRP A 504 31.99 -1.97 -39.87
C TRP A 504 32.21 -1.92 -38.34
N ARG A 505 31.18 -2.25 -37.52
CA ARG A 505 31.28 -2.26 -36.08
C ARG A 505 32.25 -3.29 -35.51
N LYS A 506 32.35 -4.45 -36.17
CA LYS A 506 33.37 -5.47 -35.85
C LYS A 506 34.80 -4.95 -36.01
N LEU A 507 35.01 -4.15 -37.05
CA LEU A 507 36.32 -3.56 -37.39
C LEU A 507 36.61 -2.30 -36.57
N ASN A 508 35.57 -1.62 -36.05
CA ASN A 508 35.65 -0.35 -35.35
C ASN A 508 34.85 -0.38 -34.04
N PRO A 509 35.20 -1.21 -33.06
CA PRO A 509 34.37 -1.45 -31.86
C PRO A 509 34.15 -0.23 -30.98
N THR A 510 35.10 0.73 -30.97
CA THR A 510 35.09 1.94 -30.14
C THR A 510 34.70 3.21 -30.89
N ALA A 511 34.54 3.14 -32.22
CA ALA A 511 34.20 4.30 -33.01
C ALA A 511 32.74 4.75 -32.80
N GLU A 512 32.49 6.05 -32.84
CA GLU A 512 31.14 6.57 -32.77
C GLU A 512 30.32 6.19 -34.02
N PRO A 513 29.04 5.81 -33.86
CA PRO A 513 28.20 5.40 -35.00
C PRO A 513 28.08 6.45 -36.12
N ASP A 514 28.17 7.73 -35.80
CA ASP A 514 28.08 8.83 -36.76
C ASP A 514 29.20 8.75 -37.81
N THR A 515 30.38 8.26 -37.47
CA THR A 515 31.49 8.07 -38.41
C THR A 515 31.16 7.05 -39.51
N PHE A 516 30.32 6.06 -39.24
CA PHE A 516 29.77 5.15 -40.24
C PHE A 516 28.85 5.88 -41.20
N PHE A 517 27.96 6.73 -40.69
CA PHE A 517 27.01 7.46 -41.53
C PHE A 517 27.66 8.59 -42.32
N ASP A 518 28.75 9.15 -41.86
CA ASP A 518 29.53 10.14 -42.60
C ASP A 518 30.17 9.51 -43.85
N SER A 519 30.68 8.29 -43.72
CA SER A 519 31.23 7.54 -44.84
C SER A 519 30.17 6.85 -45.73
N HIS A 520 28.95 6.65 -45.21
CA HIS A 520 27.84 5.98 -45.88
C HIS A 520 26.57 6.82 -45.81
N CYS A 521 26.64 8.06 -46.26
CA CYS A 521 25.55 9.05 -46.13
C CYS A 521 24.20 8.57 -46.71
N HIS A 522 24.18 7.72 -47.72
CA HIS A 522 22.97 7.13 -48.31
C HIS A 522 22.24 6.18 -47.33
N LEU A 523 22.94 5.64 -46.32
CA LEU A 523 22.38 4.78 -45.29
C LEU A 523 21.84 5.56 -44.06
N ARG A 524 22.06 6.89 -44.01
CA ARG A 524 21.63 7.73 -42.87
C ARG A 524 20.10 7.70 -42.64
N ARG A 525 19.33 7.44 -43.71
CA ARG A 525 17.87 7.18 -43.59
C ARG A 525 17.50 6.00 -42.70
N TYR A 526 18.43 5.08 -42.48
CA TYR A 526 18.26 3.92 -41.61
C TYR A 526 18.93 4.11 -40.26
N ALA A 527 19.49 5.28 -39.93
CA ALA A 527 20.27 5.52 -38.72
C ALA A 527 19.48 5.19 -37.47
N SER A 528 18.23 5.63 -37.36
CA SER A 528 17.38 5.32 -36.22
C SER A 528 17.17 3.82 -36.02
N ALA A 529 17.00 3.07 -37.08
CA ALA A 529 16.82 1.61 -37.05
C ALA A 529 18.13 0.85 -36.79
N LEU A 530 19.27 1.41 -37.20
CA LEU A 530 20.60 0.80 -37.04
C LEU A 530 21.18 1.08 -35.64
N LEU A 531 20.88 2.23 -35.06
CA LEU A 531 21.36 2.66 -33.75
C LEU A 531 20.50 2.14 -32.59
N GLN A 532 19.23 1.82 -32.87
CA GLN A 532 18.39 1.21 -31.83
C GLN A 532 18.78 -0.27 -31.66
N PRO A 533 18.98 -0.77 -30.45
CA PRO A 533 19.21 -2.18 -30.23
C PRO A 533 17.99 -2.97 -30.69
N LEU A 534 18.12 -3.57 -31.86
CA LEU A 534 17.19 -4.56 -32.45
C LEU A 534 15.69 -4.22 -32.33
N THR A 535 15.23 -3.34 -33.17
CA THR A 535 13.82 -3.18 -33.52
C THR A 535 13.39 -4.36 -34.42
N GLY A 536 13.22 -5.54 -33.84
CA GLY A 536 12.73 -6.67 -34.63
C GLY A 536 12.47 -7.89 -33.77
N ALA A 537 11.38 -8.57 -34.09
CA ALA A 537 11.08 -9.87 -33.51
C ALA A 537 12.13 -10.90 -33.93
N ARG A 538 12.47 -11.81 -33.02
CA ARG A 538 13.37 -12.95 -33.26
C ARG A 538 12.69 -14.22 -32.81
N ILE A 539 12.99 -15.31 -33.53
CA ILE A 539 12.63 -16.64 -33.07
C ILE A 539 13.88 -17.50 -32.92
N THR A 540 13.96 -18.20 -31.79
CA THR A 540 14.95 -19.23 -31.54
C THR A 540 14.23 -20.58 -31.45
N VAL A 541 14.68 -21.54 -32.22
CA VAL A 541 14.16 -22.92 -32.20
C VAL A 541 15.09 -23.77 -31.38
N PHE A 542 14.52 -24.55 -30.47
CA PHE A 542 15.25 -25.49 -29.62
C PHE A 542 14.88 -26.91 -29.97
N ILE A 543 15.86 -27.80 -29.92
CA ILE A 543 15.69 -29.26 -29.97
C ILE A 543 16.36 -29.85 -28.76
N ASP A 544 15.64 -30.72 -28.03
CA ASP A 544 16.13 -31.34 -26.79
C ASP A 544 16.80 -30.33 -25.83
N GLY A 545 16.16 -29.17 -25.67
CA GLY A 545 16.64 -28.09 -24.81
C GLY A 545 17.81 -27.27 -25.35
N LYS A 546 18.38 -27.61 -26.52
CA LYS A 546 19.52 -26.90 -27.13
C LYS A 546 19.07 -25.98 -28.27
N PRO A 547 19.57 -24.74 -28.36
CA PRO A 547 19.23 -23.85 -29.45
C PRO A 547 19.76 -24.38 -30.76
N LEU A 548 18.89 -24.53 -31.76
CA LEU A 548 19.23 -24.97 -33.10
C LEU A 548 19.68 -23.79 -33.98
N PHE A 549 18.87 -22.74 -33.99
CA PHE A 549 19.17 -21.48 -34.69
C PHE A 549 18.31 -20.35 -34.14
N THR A 550 18.76 -19.13 -34.38
CA THR A 550 17.99 -17.89 -34.11
C THR A 550 17.89 -17.10 -35.42
N ARG A 551 16.69 -16.63 -35.76
CA ARG A 551 16.45 -15.80 -36.94
C ARG A 551 15.54 -14.61 -36.64
N PRO A 552 15.72 -13.47 -37.34
CA PRO A 552 14.78 -12.37 -37.30
C PRO A 552 13.44 -12.79 -37.93
N LEU A 553 12.34 -12.26 -37.36
CA LEU A 553 10.99 -12.46 -37.87
C LEU A 553 10.52 -11.22 -38.63
N TYR A 554 9.90 -11.46 -39.77
CA TYR A 554 9.26 -10.44 -40.59
C TYR A 554 7.82 -10.85 -40.90
N ARG A 555 6.97 -9.86 -41.19
CA ARG A 555 5.56 -10.08 -41.49
C ARG A 555 5.40 -11.04 -42.65
N GLN A 556 4.60 -12.08 -42.46
CA GLN A 556 4.16 -13.06 -43.46
C GLN A 556 5.24 -13.95 -44.12
N ASP A 557 6.47 -13.97 -43.60
CA ASP A 557 7.49 -14.87 -44.15
C ASP A 557 7.47 -16.23 -43.41
N PRO A 558 6.93 -17.32 -43.99
CA PRO A 558 7.06 -18.64 -43.42
C PRO A 558 8.52 -19.06 -43.41
N MET A 559 8.99 -19.57 -42.29
CA MET A 559 10.36 -19.97 -42.08
C MET A 559 10.49 -21.49 -42.22
N ARG A 560 11.31 -21.96 -43.17
CA ARG A 560 11.60 -23.38 -43.28
C ARG A 560 12.59 -23.83 -42.21
N LEU A 561 12.27 -24.93 -41.55
CA LEU A 561 13.13 -25.58 -40.57
C LEU A 561 14.13 -26.51 -41.28
N PRO A 562 15.37 -26.67 -40.77
CA PRO A 562 16.37 -27.54 -41.36
C PRO A 562 15.90 -28.99 -41.43
N ARG A 563 16.00 -29.63 -42.58
CA ARG A 563 15.81 -31.07 -42.73
C ARG A 563 16.96 -31.82 -42.04
N LYS A 564 16.68 -32.92 -41.40
CA LYS A 564 17.64 -33.79 -40.69
C LYS A 564 18.12 -33.25 -39.33
N ARG A 565 17.31 -33.36 -38.30
CA ARG A 565 17.83 -33.51 -36.94
C ARG A 565 16.91 -34.42 -36.17
N ASN A 566 17.50 -35.47 -35.59
CA ASN A 566 16.83 -36.39 -34.68
C ASN A 566 16.76 -35.71 -33.34
N GLY A 567 15.59 -35.28 -32.89
CA GLY A 567 15.32 -34.76 -31.57
C GLY A 567 13.94 -35.18 -31.12
N ILE A 568 13.78 -35.39 -29.83
CA ILE A 568 12.54 -35.87 -29.23
C ILE A 568 11.64 -34.71 -28.87
N THR A 569 12.22 -33.58 -28.44
CA THR A 569 11.47 -32.42 -27.97
C THR A 569 11.79 -31.16 -28.79
N TRP A 570 10.76 -30.34 -28.98
CA TRP A 570 10.86 -29.09 -29.71
C TRP A 570 10.31 -27.95 -28.88
N ALA A 571 11.00 -26.81 -28.81
CA ALA A 571 10.50 -25.59 -28.23
C ALA A 571 10.85 -24.37 -29.07
N PHE A 572 10.07 -23.32 -28.91
CA PHE A 572 10.25 -22.06 -29.63
C PHE A 572 10.33 -20.93 -28.62
N GLU A 573 11.27 -20.03 -28.81
CA GLU A 573 11.39 -18.81 -28.06
C GLU A 573 11.25 -17.62 -29.00
N VAL A 574 10.35 -16.71 -28.67
CA VAL A 574 10.17 -15.46 -29.41
C VAL A 574 10.57 -14.30 -28.52
N GLN A 575 11.36 -13.40 -29.08
CA GLN A 575 11.71 -12.12 -28.47
C GLN A 575 11.21 -11.01 -29.39
N SER A 576 10.44 -10.06 -28.86
CA SER A 576 9.86 -8.98 -29.66
C SER A 576 9.53 -7.75 -28.84
N TYR A 577 9.57 -6.60 -29.48
CA TYR A 577 8.94 -5.36 -29.01
C TYR A 577 7.53 -5.17 -29.60
N ASP A 578 7.17 -5.99 -30.59
CA ASP A 578 5.92 -5.92 -31.31
C ASP A 578 4.96 -7.01 -30.84
N LYS A 579 3.65 -6.76 -30.97
CA LYS A 579 2.60 -7.72 -30.67
C LYS A 579 2.64 -8.91 -31.60
N ILE A 580 2.51 -10.12 -31.05
CA ILE A 580 2.40 -11.37 -31.78
C ILE A 580 1.03 -11.97 -31.52
N THR A 581 0.27 -12.18 -32.58
CA THR A 581 -1.10 -12.70 -32.50
C THR A 581 -1.14 -14.22 -32.59
N GLU A 582 -0.34 -14.81 -33.50
CA GLU A 582 -0.38 -16.24 -33.73
C GLU A 582 1.01 -16.79 -34.10
N ILE A 583 1.25 -18.02 -33.68
CA ILE A 583 2.43 -18.81 -34.07
C ILE A 583 1.93 -20.13 -34.64
N HIS A 584 2.05 -20.28 -35.95
CA HIS A 584 1.66 -21.47 -36.65
C HIS A 584 2.87 -22.37 -36.89
N MET A 585 2.72 -23.63 -36.58
CA MET A 585 3.70 -24.66 -36.89
C MET A 585 3.07 -25.67 -37.86
N GLN A 586 3.69 -25.86 -38.99
CA GLN A 586 3.28 -26.88 -39.94
C GLN A 586 4.23 -28.06 -39.87
N THR A 587 3.66 -29.24 -39.74
CA THR A 587 4.38 -30.52 -39.81
C THR A 587 4.24 -31.10 -41.22
N ALA A 588 5.28 -31.76 -41.72
CA ALA A 588 5.17 -32.51 -42.97
C ALA A 588 4.35 -33.78 -42.69
N THR A 589 3.05 -33.71 -42.90
CA THR A 589 2.20 -34.87 -43.12
C THR A 589 1.98 -35.00 -44.61
N TYR A 590 1.68 -36.20 -45.06
CA TYR A 590 1.49 -36.57 -46.48
C TYR A 590 0.43 -35.70 -47.20
N ASP A 591 -0.43 -35.01 -46.46
CA ASP A 591 -1.50 -34.16 -46.99
C ASP A 591 -1.06 -32.79 -47.53
N MET A 592 0.17 -32.35 -47.22
CA MET A 592 0.69 -31.07 -47.74
C MET A 592 1.15 -31.12 -49.18
N VAL A 593 1.17 -32.30 -49.81
CA VAL A 593 1.53 -32.46 -51.23
C VAL A 593 0.38 -32.03 -52.14
N GLN A 594 -0.85 -31.95 -51.62
CA GLN A 594 -2.01 -31.57 -52.43
C GLN A 594 -2.26 -30.05 -52.51
N ASP A 595 -1.87 -29.27 -51.50
CA ASP A 595 -2.08 -27.81 -51.52
C ASP A 595 -0.92 -26.99 -52.15
N GLY A 596 0.19 -27.62 -52.49
CA GLY A 596 1.34 -26.98 -53.13
C GLY A 596 1.28 -26.87 -54.65
N GLY A 597 0.15 -27.15 -55.25
CA GLY A 597 -0.05 -27.26 -56.67
C GLY A 597 -0.66 -26.06 -57.41
N HIS A 598 -0.85 -24.92 -56.74
CA HIS A 598 -1.34 -23.71 -57.41
C HIS A 598 -0.64 -22.45 -56.85
N ALA A 599 0.50 -22.11 -57.48
CA ALA A 599 0.96 -20.79 -57.88
C ALA A 599 2.38 -20.85 -58.46
#